data_02abc043d4a6bb6340faad7f429cc6d1
#
_entry.id   02abc043d4a6bb6340faad7f429cc6d1
#
_cell.length_a   1.000
_cell.length_b   1.000
_cell.length_c   1.000
_cell.angle_alpha   90.00
_cell.angle_beta   90.00
_cell.angle_gamma   90.00
#
_symmetry.space_group_name_H-M   'P 1'
#
loop_
_entity.id
_entity.type
_entity.pdbx_description
1 polymer ?
#
loop_
_entity_poly.entity_id
_entity_poly.type
_entity_poly.pdbx_seq_one_letter_code
_entity_poly.pdbx_strand_id
1 'polypeptide(L)'
;MTQLPASTARRYGKVFDKIAADYDRHRPAYPDELLDQACRVAGIGSGDHVLEVGCGSGQLTRGLVARGLHVTALEPGTSLIALARQNLAGAGEVDFLNAQFEDALLPREQFRAVFSASAFHWVDPKVSWQKAADVLVPGGTLALVQYFGLEEPASKGDQEAVLAAMRNVAPDIAAHWPAYRDLDATLAGMEQRRGNVSEVWAWLGSYDIGQDYAGGLFSNVQMAVRPKLVEHTPDELNALVRTMSFYARLSPGQRQALEHEYEACYVRLGRPIRASTVAALVTARRSR
;
A
#
# COMPACT_ATOMS: atom_id res chain seq x y z
N MET A 1 12.03 0.14 9.77
CA MET A 1 11.09 1.07 10.41
C MET A 1 10.57 0.40 11.67
N THR A 2 10.86 0.93 12.83
CA THR A 2 10.10 0.55 14.03
C THR A 2 8.64 0.89 13.73
N GLN A 3 7.73 -0.07 13.79
CA GLN A 3 6.30 0.22 13.68
C GLN A 3 5.96 1.34 14.66
N LEU A 4 5.32 2.37 14.16
CA LEU A 4 4.71 3.34 15.06
C LEU A 4 3.75 2.57 15.96
N PRO A 5 3.70 2.86 17.28
CA PRO A 5 2.68 2.26 18.13
C PRO A 5 1.31 2.33 17.46
N ALA A 6 0.45 1.34 17.64
CA ALA A 6 -0.85 1.25 16.97
C ALA A 6 -1.68 2.54 17.11
N SER A 7 -1.58 3.22 18.28
CA SER A 7 -2.18 4.55 18.51
C SER A 7 -1.62 5.64 17.58
N THR A 8 -0.36 5.54 17.21
CA THR A 8 0.33 6.49 16.33
C THR A 8 0.02 6.17 14.88
N ALA A 9 -0.01 4.89 14.48
CA ALA A 9 -0.44 4.46 13.15
C ALA A 9 -1.88 4.94 12.85
N ARG A 10 -2.83 4.72 13.78
CA ARG A 10 -4.21 5.24 13.67
C ARG A 10 -4.29 6.75 13.50
N ARG A 11 -3.39 7.50 14.14
CA ARG A 11 -3.34 8.96 14.02
C ARG A 11 -2.87 9.39 12.63
N TYR A 12 -1.91 8.68 12.05
CA TYR A 12 -1.39 9.00 10.71
C TYR A 12 -2.28 8.51 9.58
N GLY A 13 -3.05 7.43 9.73
CA GLY A 13 -4.07 7.03 8.78
C GLY A 13 -5.10 8.15 8.47
N LYS A 14 -5.45 8.95 9.49
CA LYS A 14 -6.34 10.12 9.34
C LYS A 14 -5.73 11.32 8.60
N VAL A 15 -4.42 11.31 8.35
CA VAL A 15 -3.76 12.39 7.59
C VAL A 15 -4.18 12.35 6.13
N PHE A 16 -4.36 11.17 5.55
CA PHE A 16 -4.75 10.99 4.16
C PHE A 16 -6.11 11.58 3.85
N ASP A 17 -7.02 11.59 4.83
CA ASP A 17 -8.35 12.20 4.68
C ASP A 17 -8.29 13.70 4.40
N LYS A 18 -7.33 14.40 4.99
CA LYS A 18 -7.13 15.85 4.79
C LYS A 18 -6.55 16.22 3.42
N ILE A 19 -5.96 15.26 2.74
CA ILE A 19 -5.29 15.43 1.44
C ILE A 19 -5.91 14.54 0.36
N ALA A 20 -7.18 14.16 0.53
CA ALA A 20 -7.86 13.17 -0.31
C ALA A 20 -7.77 13.46 -1.81
N ALA A 21 -7.94 14.73 -2.23
CA ALA A 21 -7.87 15.14 -3.63
C ALA A 21 -6.45 15.00 -4.22
N ASP A 22 -5.41 15.38 -3.47
CA ASP A 22 -4.02 15.21 -3.89
C ASP A 22 -3.63 13.73 -3.89
N TYR A 23 -4.10 12.99 -2.91
CA TYR A 23 -3.91 11.55 -2.82
C TYR A 23 -4.46 10.84 -4.07
N ASP A 24 -5.69 11.12 -4.46
CA ASP A 24 -6.34 10.53 -5.62
C ASP A 24 -5.60 10.85 -6.93
N ARG A 25 -5.15 12.08 -7.08
CA ARG A 25 -4.51 12.58 -8.31
C ARG A 25 -3.10 12.03 -8.51
N HIS A 26 -2.33 11.86 -7.43
CA HIS A 26 -0.87 11.63 -7.52
C HIS A 26 -0.41 10.24 -7.09
N ARG A 27 -1.28 9.43 -6.47
CA ARG A 27 -0.93 8.04 -6.17
C ARG A 27 -1.06 7.16 -7.41
N PRO A 28 -0.06 6.30 -7.68
CA PRO A 28 -0.12 5.41 -8.84
C PRO A 28 -1.25 4.39 -8.72
N ALA A 29 -1.90 4.08 -9.84
CA ALA A 29 -2.79 2.93 -9.93
C ALA A 29 -2.00 1.63 -9.80
N TYR A 30 -2.69 0.55 -9.41
CA TYR A 30 -2.07 -0.77 -9.29
C TYR A 30 -2.07 -1.48 -10.66
N PRO A 31 -1.00 -2.24 -11.00
CA PRO A 31 -0.90 -2.94 -12.29
C PRO A 31 -2.04 -3.96 -12.46
N ASP A 32 -2.71 -3.90 -13.60
CA ASP A 32 -3.81 -4.83 -13.94
C ASP A 32 -3.38 -6.29 -13.89
N GLU A 33 -2.16 -6.59 -14.31
CA GLU A 33 -1.60 -7.95 -14.29
C GLU A 33 -1.52 -8.53 -12.87
N LEU A 34 -1.28 -7.69 -11.85
CA LEU A 34 -1.28 -8.15 -10.45
C LEU A 34 -2.71 -8.41 -9.96
N LEU A 35 -3.68 -7.59 -10.38
CA LEU A 35 -5.08 -7.80 -10.04
C LEU A 35 -5.61 -9.07 -10.72
N ASP A 36 -5.29 -9.27 -12.00
CA ASP A 36 -5.63 -10.49 -12.75
C ASP A 36 -5.02 -11.74 -12.08
N GLN A 37 -3.78 -11.63 -11.62
CA GLN A 37 -3.13 -12.72 -10.92
C GLN A 37 -3.80 -13.00 -9.57
N ALA A 38 -4.15 -11.97 -8.80
CA ALA A 38 -4.87 -12.13 -7.54
C ALA A 38 -6.23 -12.81 -7.76
N CYS A 39 -7.00 -12.40 -8.76
CA CYS A 39 -8.29 -13.03 -9.10
C CYS A 39 -8.11 -14.49 -9.53
N ARG A 40 -7.11 -14.81 -10.37
CA ARG A 40 -6.81 -16.20 -10.76
C ARG A 40 -6.43 -17.07 -9.56
N VAL A 41 -5.56 -16.58 -8.67
CA VAL A 41 -5.14 -17.33 -7.47
C VAL A 41 -6.32 -17.55 -6.54
N ALA A 42 -7.17 -16.54 -6.37
CA ALA A 42 -8.37 -16.63 -5.55
C ALA A 42 -9.46 -17.51 -6.19
N GLY A 43 -9.41 -17.74 -7.50
CA GLY A 43 -10.46 -18.43 -8.25
C GLY A 43 -11.77 -17.64 -8.26
N ILE A 44 -11.67 -16.32 -8.43
CA ILE A 44 -12.83 -15.41 -8.43
C ILE A 44 -12.99 -14.72 -9.78
N GLY A 45 -14.22 -14.33 -10.08
CA GLY A 45 -14.62 -13.62 -11.28
C GLY A 45 -15.93 -12.86 -11.10
N SER A 46 -16.54 -12.49 -12.22
CA SER A 46 -17.77 -11.67 -12.22
C SER A 46 -18.85 -12.23 -11.29
N GLY A 47 -19.43 -11.35 -10.47
CA GLY A 47 -20.45 -11.66 -9.48
C GLY A 47 -19.92 -12.16 -8.13
N ASP A 48 -18.62 -12.48 -8.02
CA ASP A 48 -18.07 -12.86 -6.71
C ASP A 48 -17.95 -11.65 -5.78
N HIS A 49 -18.28 -11.87 -4.50
CA HIS A 49 -18.24 -10.85 -3.47
C HIS A 49 -16.91 -10.81 -2.75
N VAL A 50 -16.28 -9.65 -2.72
CA VAL A 50 -14.97 -9.40 -2.12
C VAL A 50 -15.01 -8.22 -1.15
N LEU A 51 -14.11 -8.23 -0.17
CA LEU A 51 -13.89 -7.11 0.74
C LEU A 51 -12.60 -6.37 0.34
N GLU A 52 -12.63 -5.05 0.32
CA GLU A 52 -11.43 -4.22 0.26
C GLU A 52 -11.25 -3.46 1.56
N VAL A 53 -10.09 -3.65 2.21
CA VAL A 53 -9.71 -2.97 3.45
C VAL A 53 -8.83 -1.76 3.13
N GLY A 54 -9.34 -0.56 3.41
CA GLY A 54 -8.67 0.70 3.13
C GLY A 54 -8.72 1.07 1.65
N CYS A 55 -9.93 1.24 1.10
CA CYS A 55 -10.12 1.54 -0.32
C CYS A 55 -9.61 2.93 -0.74
N GLY A 56 -9.36 3.83 0.22
CA GLY A 56 -8.94 5.20 -0.06
C GLY A 56 -9.92 5.92 -0.97
N SER A 57 -9.42 6.50 -2.06
CA SER A 57 -10.24 7.15 -3.10
C SER A 57 -10.74 6.18 -4.20
N GLY A 58 -10.60 4.85 -4.00
CA GLY A 58 -11.14 3.83 -4.89
C GLY A 58 -10.19 3.36 -6.00
N GLN A 59 -8.88 3.54 -5.85
CA GLN A 59 -7.92 3.19 -6.91
C GLN A 59 -7.86 1.68 -7.20
N LEU A 60 -7.80 0.83 -6.17
CA LEU A 60 -7.86 -0.63 -6.36
C LEU A 60 -9.31 -1.06 -6.64
N THR A 61 -10.28 -0.48 -5.94
CA THR A 61 -11.71 -0.76 -6.12
C THR A 61 -12.13 -0.69 -7.59
N ARG A 62 -11.68 0.34 -8.32
CA ARG A 62 -11.94 0.51 -9.76
C ARG A 62 -11.49 -0.70 -10.56
N GLY A 63 -10.30 -1.22 -10.29
CA GLY A 63 -9.77 -2.41 -10.95
C GLY A 63 -10.55 -3.69 -10.62
N LEU A 64 -11.03 -3.82 -9.38
CA LEU A 64 -11.84 -4.96 -8.96
C LEU A 64 -13.23 -4.93 -9.63
N VAL A 65 -13.88 -3.78 -9.62
CA VAL A 65 -15.20 -3.58 -10.26
C VAL A 65 -15.14 -3.78 -11.76
N ALA A 66 -14.06 -3.31 -12.42
CA ALA A 66 -13.85 -3.54 -13.87
C ALA A 66 -13.77 -5.03 -14.23
N ARG A 67 -13.51 -5.91 -13.27
CA ARG A 67 -13.53 -7.37 -13.39
C ARG A 67 -14.89 -8.00 -13.06
N GLY A 68 -15.91 -7.15 -12.83
CA GLY A 68 -17.27 -7.58 -12.50
C GLY A 68 -17.44 -8.07 -11.07
N LEU A 69 -16.49 -7.80 -10.17
CA LEU A 69 -16.59 -8.17 -8.77
C LEU A 69 -17.58 -7.24 -8.03
N HIS A 70 -18.33 -7.79 -7.09
CA HIS A 70 -19.09 -7.03 -6.11
C HIS A 70 -18.15 -6.70 -4.94
N VAL A 71 -17.89 -5.41 -4.68
CA VAL A 71 -16.89 -4.98 -3.71
C VAL A 71 -17.54 -4.32 -2.51
N THR A 72 -17.34 -4.89 -1.31
CA THR A 72 -17.53 -4.13 -0.06
C THR A 72 -16.24 -3.35 0.20
N ALA A 73 -16.29 -2.02 -0.01
CA ALA A 73 -15.14 -1.13 0.10
C ALA A 73 -15.16 -0.39 1.45
N LEU A 74 -14.16 -0.67 2.30
CA LEU A 74 -14.06 -0.13 3.65
C LEU A 74 -12.97 0.93 3.73
N GLU A 75 -13.31 2.12 4.28
CA GLU A 75 -12.40 3.23 4.45
C GLU A 75 -12.80 4.08 5.68
N PRO A 76 -11.87 4.33 6.62
CA PRO A 76 -12.18 5.17 7.79
C PRO A 76 -12.21 6.66 7.49
N GLY A 77 -11.55 7.15 6.43
CA GLY A 77 -11.49 8.55 6.03
C GLY A 77 -12.79 9.00 5.36
N THR A 78 -13.47 9.98 5.94
CA THR A 78 -14.76 10.47 5.43
C THR A 78 -14.62 11.17 4.08
N SER A 79 -13.54 11.94 3.88
CA SER A 79 -13.26 12.64 2.62
C SER A 79 -12.81 11.67 1.53
N LEU A 80 -11.99 10.67 1.89
CA LEU A 80 -11.53 9.64 0.97
C LEU A 80 -12.69 8.78 0.46
N ILE A 81 -13.55 8.29 1.35
CA ILE A 81 -14.69 7.47 0.94
C ILE A 81 -15.74 8.26 0.14
N ALA A 82 -15.91 9.55 0.44
CA ALA A 82 -16.77 10.42 -0.36
C ALA A 82 -16.23 10.57 -1.79
N LEU A 83 -14.92 10.73 -1.93
CA LEU A 83 -14.25 10.78 -3.23
C LEU A 83 -14.31 9.45 -3.97
N ALA A 84 -14.14 8.31 -3.27
CA ALA A 84 -14.31 6.98 -3.85
C ALA A 84 -15.72 6.79 -4.43
N ARG A 85 -16.76 7.23 -3.71
CA ARG A 85 -18.16 7.20 -4.20
C ARG A 85 -18.33 8.01 -5.48
N GLN A 86 -17.70 9.18 -5.59
CA GLN A 86 -17.74 10.01 -6.79
C GLN A 86 -16.99 9.33 -7.95
N ASN A 87 -15.78 8.86 -7.69
CA ASN A 87 -14.91 8.23 -8.69
C ASN A 87 -15.49 6.94 -9.28
N LEU A 88 -16.33 6.24 -8.53
CA LEU A 88 -16.88 4.94 -8.87
C LEU A 88 -18.38 4.98 -9.17
N ALA A 89 -18.96 6.19 -9.30
CA ALA A 89 -20.38 6.34 -9.61
C ALA A 89 -20.69 5.67 -10.97
N GLY A 90 -21.54 4.65 -10.94
CA GLY A 90 -21.93 3.88 -12.14
C GLY A 90 -20.86 2.92 -12.68
N ALA A 91 -19.74 2.71 -11.98
CA ALA A 91 -18.67 1.82 -12.43
C ALA A 91 -19.00 0.31 -12.23
N GLY A 92 -19.94 -0.02 -11.35
CA GLY A 92 -20.35 -1.39 -11.03
C GLY A 92 -20.87 -1.51 -9.59
N GLU A 93 -20.84 -2.72 -9.00
CA GLU A 93 -21.40 -2.99 -7.68
C GLU A 93 -20.40 -2.73 -6.55
N VAL A 94 -20.62 -1.65 -5.78
CA VAL A 94 -19.78 -1.28 -4.64
C VAL A 94 -20.63 -0.87 -3.46
N ASP A 95 -20.44 -1.56 -2.32
CA ASP A 95 -20.97 -1.20 -1.02
C ASP A 95 -19.89 -0.50 -0.20
N PHE A 96 -20.09 0.79 0.07
CA PHE A 96 -19.11 1.59 0.82
C PHE A 96 -19.42 1.61 2.31
N LEU A 97 -18.43 1.21 3.13
CA LEU A 97 -18.47 1.27 4.59
C LEU A 97 -17.47 2.28 5.13
N ASN A 98 -17.97 3.37 5.74
CA ASN A 98 -17.10 4.34 6.43
C ASN A 98 -16.81 3.87 7.86
N ALA A 99 -15.81 3.02 8.02
CA ALA A 99 -15.41 2.45 9.30
C ALA A 99 -13.94 2.04 9.29
N GLN A 100 -13.34 1.92 10.48
CA GLN A 100 -12.05 1.23 10.65
C GLN A 100 -12.29 -0.29 10.54
N PHE A 101 -11.30 -1.01 9.98
CA PHE A 101 -11.45 -2.47 9.83
C PHE A 101 -11.63 -3.15 11.18
N GLU A 102 -10.94 -2.66 12.21
CA GLU A 102 -11.05 -3.17 13.58
C GLU A 102 -12.49 -3.15 14.11
N ASP A 103 -13.22 -2.07 13.82
CA ASP A 103 -14.52 -1.79 14.41
C ASP A 103 -15.70 -2.18 13.51
N ALA A 104 -15.45 -2.41 12.21
CA ALA A 104 -16.49 -2.73 11.24
C ALA A 104 -17.20 -4.05 11.59
N LEU A 105 -18.52 -4.02 11.65
CA LEU A 105 -19.34 -5.22 11.80
C LEU A 105 -19.47 -5.92 10.46
N LEU A 106 -18.63 -6.91 10.23
CA LEU A 106 -18.59 -7.70 9.01
C LEU A 106 -19.05 -9.12 9.30
N PRO A 107 -19.86 -9.72 8.41
CA PRO A 107 -20.29 -11.10 8.57
C PRO A 107 -19.09 -12.05 8.40
N ARG A 108 -19.13 -13.16 9.13
CA ARG A 108 -18.14 -14.22 9.02
C ARG A 108 -18.38 -15.02 7.74
N GLU A 109 -17.28 -15.51 7.15
CA GLU A 109 -17.32 -16.45 6.03
C GLU A 109 -18.17 -15.98 4.83
N GLN A 110 -18.13 -14.68 4.53
CA GLN A 110 -18.90 -14.10 3.43
C GLN A 110 -18.06 -13.85 2.18
N PHE A 111 -16.82 -13.41 2.34
CA PHE A 111 -16.04 -12.91 1.21
C PHE A 111 -15.18 -14.01 0.58
N ARG A 112 -15.19 -14.10 -0.74
CA ARG A 112 -14.33 -14.98 -1.51
C ARG A 112 -12.86 -14.55 -1.47
N ALA A 113 -12.64 -13.24 -1.40
CA ALA A 113 -11.32 -12.67 -1.17
C ALA A 113 -11.40 -11.40 -0.31
N VAL A 114 -10.31 -11.14 0.42
CA VAL A 114 -10.03 -9.87 1.10
C VAL A 114 -8.85 -9.23 0.41
N PHE A 115 -9.05 -8.04 -0.12
CA PHE A 115 -8.02 -7.21 -0.73
C PHE A 115 -7.61 -6.08 0.20
N SER A 116 -6.34 -5.70 0.16
CA SER A 116 -5.88 -4.44 0.75
C SER A 116 -4.68 -3.92 -0.02
N ALA A 117 -4.74 -2.66 -0.44
CA ALA A 117 -3.69 -2.04 -1.22
C ALA A 117 -3.08 -0.85 -0.47
N SER A 118 -1.81 -0.96 -0.06
CA SER A 118 -1.07 0.04 0.72
C SER A 118 -1.78 0.50 2.00
N ALA A 119 -2.65 -0.35 2.57
CA ALA A 119 -3.48 -0.01 3.72
C ALA A 119 -3.37 -0.98 4.91
N PHE A 120 -3.14 -2.28 4.68
CA PHE A 120 -3.22 -3.31 5.72
C PHE A 120 -2.24 -3.08 6.90
N HIS A 121 -1.12 -2.44 6.65
CA HIS A 121 -0.14 -2.09 7.69
C HIS A 121 -0.59 -0.95 8.64
N TRP A 122 -1.70 -0.29 8.35
CA TRP A 122 -2.31 0.71 9.23
C TRP A 122 -3.28 0.08 10.24
N VAL A 123 -3.75 -1.13 9.98
CA VAL A 123 -4.66 -1.90 10.85
C VAL A 123 -3.86 -2.53 11.98
N ASP A 124 -4.43 -2.58 13.18
CA ASP A 124 -3.80 -3.23 14.33
C ASP A 124 -3.50 -4.71 14.01
N PRO A 125 -2.23 -5.14 14.00
CA PRO A 125 -1.88 -6.53 13.64
C PRO A 125 -2.49 -7.57 14.58
N LYS A 126 -2.83 -7.20 15.82
CA LYS A 126 -3.55 -8.07 16.77
C LYS A 126 -4.98 -8.41 16.32
N VAL A 127 -5.54 -7.60 15.43
CA VAL A 127 -6.91 -7.75 14.92
C VAL A 127 -6.91 -8.14 13.45
N SER A 128 -6.07 -7.50 12.64
CA SER A 128 -6.15 -7.55 11.17
C SER A 128 -6.11 -8.96 10.60
N TRP A 129 -5.16 -9.79 11.02
CA TRP A 129 -4.96 -11.13 10.46
C TRP A 129 -6.10 -12.07 10.82
N GLN A 130 -6.47 -12.12 12.11
CA GLN A 130 -7.60 -12.96 12.56
C GLN A 130 -8.91 -12.52 11.91
N LYS A 131 -9.19 -11.21 11.89
CA LYS A 131 -10.42 -10.69 11.31
C LYS A 131 -10.49 -10.92 9.80
N ALA A 132 -9.37 -10.79 9.07
CA ALA A 132 -9.31 -11.13 7.66
C ALA A 132 -9.62 -12.62 7.41
N ALA A 133 -9.09 -13.51 8.25
CA ALA A 133 -9.41 -14.93 8.18
C ALA A 133 -10.90 -15.20 8.50
N ASP A 134 -11.45 -14.54 9.52
CA ASP A 134 -12.83 -14.75 9.97
C ASP A 134 -13.88 -14.36 8.91
N VAL A 135 -13.66 -13.29 8.16
CA VAL A 135 -14.61 -12.81 7.14
C VAL A 135 -14.50 -13.55 5.80
N LEU A 136 -13.36 -14.22 5.54
CA LEU A 136 -13.16 -15.05 4.36
C LEU A 136 -13.95 -16.35 4.46
N VAL A 137 -14.54 -16.81 3.37
CA VAL A 137 -15.08 -18.19 3.26
C VAL A 137 -13.93 -19.21 3.48
N PRO A 138 -14.22 -20.47 3.88
CA PRO A 138 -13.21 -21.53 3.94
C PRO A 138 -12.45 -21.64 2.61
N GLY A 139 -11.11 -21.54 2.66
CA GLY A 139 -10.26 -21.52 1.46
C GLY A 139 -10.30 -20.24 0.65
N GLY A 140 -10.95 -19.18 1.14
CA GLY A 140 -10.91 -17.83 0.57
C GLY A 140 -9.49 -17.25 0.61
N THR A 141 -9.25 -16.17 -0.12
CA THR A 141 -7.90 -15.63 -0.35
C THR A 141 -7.74 -14.23 0.24
N LEU A 142 -6.67 -14.04 1.02
CA LEU A 142 -6.15 -12.71 1.36
C LEU A 142 -5.20 -12.26 0.24
N ALA A 143 -5.36 -11.05 -0.28
CA ALA A 143 -4.55 -10.45 -1.34
C ALA A 143 -4.06 -9.06 -0.92
N LEU A 144 -2.77 -8.93 -0.64
CA LEU A 144 -2.13 -7.70 -0.20
C LEU A 144 -1.28 -7.14 -1.33
N VAL A 145 -1.49 -5.87 -1.68
CA VAL A 145 -0.73 -5.17 -2.73
C VAL A 145 -0.06 -3.95 -2.16
N GLN A 146 1.20 -3.69 -2.53
CA GLN A 146 1.89 -2.47 -2.11
C GLN A 146 3.01 -2.09 -3.08
N TYR A 147 3.34 -0.79 -3.12
CA TYR A 147 4.52 -0.26 -3.79
C TYR A 147 5.68 -0.10 -2.81
N PHE A 148 6.88 -0.45 -3.26
CA PHE A 148 8.14 -0.25 -2.54
C PHE A 148 9.18 0.36 -3.47
N GLY A 149 10.17 1.07 -2.89
CA GLY A 149 11.35 1.50 -3.63
C GLY A 149 12.32 0.34 -3.84
N LEU A 150 12.96 0.31 -5.00
CA LEU A 150 14.05 -0.62 -5.33
C LEU A 150 15.37 0.13 -5.48
N GLU A 151 16.49 -0.49 -5.05
CA GLU A 151 17.83 -0.04 -5.39
C GLU A 151 18.24 -0.67 -6.73
N GLU A 152 18.13 0.10 -7.80
CA GLU A 152 18.48 -0.34 -9.15
C GLU A 152 19.55 0.58 -9.76
N PRO A 153 20.51 0.08 -10.55
CA PRO A 153 21.56 0.90 -11.13
C PRO A 153 21.02 2.12 -11.90
N ALA A 154 19.87 1.97 -12.55
CA ALA A 154 19.25 3.03 -13.36
C ALA A 154 18.76 4.24 -12.55
N SER A 155 18.54 4.09 -11.25
CA SER A 155 17.98 5.14 -10.36
C SER A 155 18.79 5.36 -9.08
N LYS A 156 19.82 4.56 -8.81
CA LYS A 156 20.56 4.58 -7.53
C LYS A 156 21.08 5.97 -7.16
N GLY A 157 21.77 6.64 -8.07
CA GLY A 157 22.32 7.98 -7.81
C GLY A 157 21.24 9.04 -7.56
N ASP A 158 20.12 8.95 -8.26
CA ASP A 158 18.99 9.88 -8.10
C ASP A 158 18.29 9.62 -6.74
N GLN A 159 18.08 8.36 -6.38
CA GLN A 159 17.52 7.99 -5.09
C GLN A 159 18.41 8.40 -3.92
N GLU A 160 19.74 8.24 -4.06
CA GLU A 160 20.71 8.73 -3.08
C GLU A 160 20.64 10.24 -2.91
N ALA A 161 20.47 11.00 -4.01
CA ALA A 161 20.32 12.45 -3.98
C ALA A 161 19.02 12.87 -3.28
N VAL A 162 17.90 12.19 -3.55
CA VAL A 162 16.61 12.41 -2.87
C VAL A 162 16.70 12.10 -1.38
N LEU A 163 17.36 11.01 -1.00
CA LEU A 163 17.58 10.66 0.41
C LEU A 163 18.55 11.64 1.10
N ALA A 164 19.54 12.16 0.40
CA ALA A 164 20.42 13.19 0.93
C ALA A 164 19.65 14.50 1.20
N ALA A 165 18.79 14.90 0.29
CA ALA A 165 17.89 16.04 0.48
C ALA A 165 17.02 15.87 1.74
N MET A 166 16.45 14.68 1.92
CA MET A 166 15.66 14.36 3.11
C MET A 166 16.50 14.40 4.39
N ARG A 167 17.75 13.88 4.37
CA ARG A 167 18.66 13.94 5.52
C ARG A 167 19.03 15.36 5.90
N ASN A 168 19.22 16.24 4.92
CA ASN A 168 19.52 17.65 5.15
C ASN A 168 18.36 18.39 5.82
N VAL A 169 17.14 18.12 5.37
CA VAL A 169 15.93 18.85 5.77
C VAL A 169 15.29 18.28 7.03
N ALA A 170 15.24 16.96 7.15
CA ALA A 170 14.53 16.26 8.22
C ALA A 170 15.28 14.98 8.66
N PRO A 171 16.46 15.13 9.31
CA PRO A 171 17.32 14.01 9.69
C PRO A 171 16.62 12.97 10.55
N ASP A 172 15.74 13.37 11.45
CA ASP A 172 14.97 12.46 12.31
C ASP A 172 14.00 11.58 11.54
N ILE A 173 13.44 12.08 10.44
CA ILE A 173 12.59 11.31 9.54
C ILE A 173 13.45 10.41 8.66
N ALA A 174 14.52 10.95 8.10
CA ALA A 174 15.46 10.22 7.24
C ALA A 174 16.14 9.04 7.94
N ALA A 175 16.45 9.16 9.23
CA ALA A 175 17.03 8.08 10.04
C ALA A 175 16.15 6.81 10.11
N HIS A 176 14.84 6.96 9.88
CA HIS A 176 13.89 5.85 9.87
C HIS A 176 13.48 5.44 8.45
N TRP A 177 14.12 5.99 7.42
CA TRP A 177 13.82 5.60 6.04
C TRP A 177 14.33 4.17 5.80
N PRO A 178 13.50 3.29 5.22
CA PRO A 178 13.92 1.92 4.94
C PRO A 178 15.06 1.93 3.91
N ALA A 179 16.07 1.11 4.14
CA ALA A 179 17.07 0.85 3.10
C ALA A 179 16.36 0.18 1.91
N TYR A 180 16.67 0.69 0.71
CA TYR A 180 16.22 0.03 -0.50
C TYR A 180 17.02 -1.26 -0.71
N ARG A 181 16.38 -2.22 -1.35
CA ARG A 181 17.00 -3.49 -1.77
C ARG A 181 16.89 -3.56 -3.28
N ASP A 182 17.81 -4.27 -3.91
CA ASP A 182 17.65 -4.65 -5.30
C ASP A 182 16.49 -5.67 -5.47
N LEU A 183 16.14 -5.94 -6.72
CA LEU A 183 15.05 -6.86 -7.02
C LEU A 183 15.36 -8.30 -6.56
N ASP A 184 16.59 -8.77 -6.77
CA ASP A 184 16.99 -10.13 -6.43
C ASP A 184 16.98 -10.35 -4.91
N ALA A 185 17.51 -9.42 -4.13
CA ALA A 185 17.45 -9.47 -2.67
C ALA A 185 16.00 -9.41 -2.16
N THR A 186 15.16 -8.62 -2.82
CA THR A 186 13.73 -8.54 -2.49
C THR A 186 13.04 -9.87 -2.71
N LEU A 187 13.23 -10.50 -3.87
CA LEU A 187 12.64 -11.80 -4.23
C LEU A 187 13.18 -12.92 -3.33
N ALA A 188 14.48 -12.97 -3.10
CA ALA A 188 15.10 -13.97 -2.22
C ALA A 188 14.54 -13.89 -0.78
N GLY A 189 14.39 -12.67 -0.26
CA GLY A 189 13.82 -12.46 1.07
C GLY A 189 12.34 -12.84 1.17
N MET A 190 11.57 -12.62 0.11
CA MET A 190 10.17 -13.08 0.02
C MET A 190 10.11 -14.62 0.02
N GLU A 191 10.96 -15.27 -0.78
CA GLU A 191 11.00 -16.73 -0.90
C GLU A 191 11.37 -17.41 0.42
N GLN A 192 12.37 -16.88 1.14
CA GLN A 192 12.76 -17.39 2.47
C GLN A 192 11.62 -17.38 3.49
N ARG A 193 10.63 -16.48 3.30
CA ARG A 193 9.49 -16.26 4.20
C ARG A 193 8.18 -16.82 3.67
N ARG A 194 8.21 -17.54 2.56
CA ARG A 194 7.01 -18.07 1.88
C ARG A 194 6.09 -18.90 2.78
N GLY A 195 6.61 -19.44 3.88
CA GLY A 195 5.82 -20.20 4.85
C GLY A 195 4.81 -19.37 5.64
N ASN A 196 4.98 -18.04 5.69
CA ASN A 196 4.15 -17.14 6.51
C ASN A 196 3.88 -15.81 5.81
N VAL A 197 2.60 -15.53 5.54
CA VAL A 197 2.19 -14.33 4.82
C VAL A 197 2.53 -13.04 5.59
N SER A 198 2.49 -13.06 6.93
CA SER A 198 2.82 -11.88 7.72
C SER A 198 4.32 -11.56 7.68
N GLU A 199 5.17 -12.57 7.63
CA GLU A 199 6.61 -12.38 7.50
C GLU A 199 6.99 -11.85 6.10
N VAL A 200 6.36 -12.36 5.03
CA VAL A 200 6.55 -11.82 3.67
C VAL A 200 6.13 -10.35 3.63
N TRP A 201 4.95 -10.04 4.18
CA TRP A 201 4.43 -8.68 4.21
C TRP A 201 5.33 -7.73 5.00
N ALA A 202 5.79 -8.17 6.18
CA ALA A 202 6.73 -7.42 7.02
C ALA A 202 8.07 -7.17 6.32
N TRP A 203 8.60 -8.19 5.66
CA TRP A 203 9.84 -8.08 4.88
C TRP A 203 9.73 -7.03 3.77
N LEU A 204 8.67 -7.07 2.98
CA LEU A 204 8.43 -6.13 1.89
C LEU A 204 8.37 -4.68 2.39
N GLY A 205 7.59 -4.41 3.41
CA GLY A 205 7.40 -3.07 3.95
C GLY A 205 8.47 -2.63 4.94
N SER A 206 9.44 -3.50 5.28
CA SER A 206 10.38 -3.27 6.40
C SER A 206 9.63 -2.95 7.69
N TYR A 207 8.49 -3.64 7.91
CA TYR A 207 7.70 -3.49 9.13
C TYR A 207 8.23 -4.39 10.23
N ASP A 208 8.27 -3.88 11.45
CA ASP A 208 8.46 -4.71 12.64
C ASP A 208 7.09 -5.15 13.14
N ILE A 209 6.75 -6.40 12.95
CA ILE A 209 5.48 -6.98 13.42
C ILE A 209 5.58 -7.57 14.84
N GLY A 210 6.77 -7.55 15.44
CA GLY A 210 7.02 -7.95 16.83
C GLY A 210 6.77 -9.43 17.12
N GLN A 211 5.73 -10.01 16.55
CA GLN A 211 5.37 -11.43 16.67
C GLN A 211 4.54 -11.89 15.49
N ASP A 212 4.44 -13.21 15.30
CA ASP A 212 3.60 -13.82 14.28
C ASP A 212 2.11 -13.75 14.67
N TYR A 213 1.35 -12.90 13.98
CA TYR A 213 -0.11 -12.79 14.14
C TYR A 213 -0.89 -13.59 13.09
N ALA A 214 -0.23 -14.12 12.05
CA ALA A 214 -0.86 -14.86 10.96
C ALA A 214 -0.63 -16.37 11.03
N GLY A 215 0.16 -16.84 11.99
CA GLY A 215 0.52 -18.25 12.14
C GLY A 215 -0.68 -19.19 12.16
N GLY A 216 -0.70 -20.16 11.24
CA GLY A 216 -1.79 -21.11 11.12
C GLY A 216 -3.09 -20.60 10.48
N LEU A 217 -3.30 -19.29 10.39
CA LEU A 217 -4.50 -18.67 9.80
C LEU A 217 -4.52 -18.79 8.27
N PHE A 218 -3.35 -18.75 7.66
CA PHE A 218 -3.17 -18.74 6.22
C PHE A 218 -2.12 -19.74 5.76
N SER A 219 -2.30 -20.24 4.55
CA SER A 219 -1.41 -21.22 3.90
C SER A 219 -1.28 -20.86 2.41
N ASN A 220 -0.46 -21.61 1.67
CA ASN A 220 -0.29 -21.46 0.23
C ASN A 220 0.04 -20.02 -0.19
N VAL A 221 1.06 -19.45 0.43
CA VAL A 221 1.50 -18.08 0.11
C VAL A 221 2.09 -18.05 -1.31
N GLN A 222 1.56 -17.13 -2.14
CA GLN A 222 2.07 -16.86 -3.49
C GLN A 222 2.41 -15.39 -3.62
N MET A 223 3.38 -15.09 -4.47
CA MET A 223 3.93 -13.75 -4.61
C MET A 223 4.12 -13.40 -6.08
N ALA A 224 3.91 -12.14 -6.41
CA ALA A 224 4.24 -11.59 -7.70
C ALA A 224 4.71 -10.15 -7.57
N VAL A 225 5.59 -9.74 -8.46
CA VAL A 225 6.15 -8.38 -8.48
C VAL A 225 6.12 -7.80 -9.89
N ARG A 226 5.99 -6.47 -9.96
CA ARG A 226 6.11 -5.69 -11.20
C ARG A 226 7.03 -4.51 -10.94
N PRO A 227 8.32 -4.64 -11.28
CA PRO A 227 9.26 -3.53 -11.19
C PRO A 227 8.94 -2.48 -12.25
N LYS A 228 9.21 -1.21 -11.93
CA LYS A 228 9.01 -0.09 -12.84
C LYS A 228 10.03 1.00 -12.54
N LEU A 229 10.66 1.51 -13.58
CA LEU A 229 11.39 2.77 -13.54
C LEU A 229 10.42 3.91 -13.85
N VAL A 230 10.39 4.92 -13.01
CA VAL A 230 9.59 6.14 -13.20
C VAL A 230 10.52 7.35 -13.20
N GLU A 231 10.13 8.37 -13.95
CA GLU A 231 10.82 9.64 -14.01
C GLU A 231 9.88 10.72 -13.50
N HIS A 232 10.39 11.62 -12.67
CA HIS A 232 9.62 12.69 -12.07
C HIS A 232 10.30 14.04 -12.33
N THR A 233 9.51 15.01 -12.78
CA THR A 233 9.85 16.42 -12.61
C THR A 233 9.82 16.79 -11.12
N PRO A 234 10.40 17.91 -10.67
CA PRO A 234 10.29 18.37 -9.28
C PRO A 234 8.83 18.50 -8.81
N ASP A 235 7.95 19.03 -9.66
CA ASP A 235 6.54 19.20 -9.34
C ASP A 235 5.84 17.86 -9.12
N GLU A 236 6.08 16.87 -9.98
CA GLU A 236 5.51 15.52 -9.84
C GLU A 236 6.05 14.82 -8.60
N LEU A 237 7.36 14.94 -8.32
CA LEU A 237 7.94 14.36 -7.12
C LEU A 237 7.38 15.01 -5.86
N ASN A 238 7.28 16.34 -5.82
CA ASN A 238 6.68 17.08 -4.71
C ASN A 238 5.21 16.70 -4.52
N ALA A 239 4.44 16.61 -5.59
CA ALA A 239 3.05 16.20 -5.55
C ALA A 239 2.88 14.78 -4.96
N LEU A 240 3.71 13.83 -5.40
CA LEU A 240 3.73 12.47 -4.85
C LEU A 240 4.12 12.47 -3.37
N VAL A 241 5.20 13.18 -3.01
CA VAL A 241 5.73 13.26 -1.63
C VAL A 241 4.72 13.87 -0.67
N ARG A 242 3.95 14.87 -1.09
CA ARG A 242 2.85 15.46 -0.29
C ARG A 242 1.80 14.43 0.11
N THR A 243 1.65 13.35 -0.65
CA THR A 243 0.72 12.25 -0.34
C THR A 243 1.31 11.18 0.58
N MET A 244 2.55 11.30 1.01
CA MET A 244 3.20 10.33 1.90
C MET A 244 2.99 10.68 3.37
N SER A 245 2.83 9.67 4.22
CA SER A 245 2.53 9.85 5.64
C SER A 245 3.58 10.66 6.41
N PHE A 246 4.85 10.61 6.01
CA PHE A 246 5.92 11.36 6.67
C PHE A 246 5.80 12.88 6.41
N TYR A 247 5.24 13.28 5.26
CA TYR A 247 5.13 14.70 4.89
C TYR A 247 4.29 15.50 5.91
N ALA A 248 3.30 14.88 6.50
CA ALA A 248 2.50 15.50 7.56
C ALA A 248 3.31 15.82 8.84
N ARG A 249 4.45 15.17 9.02
CA ARG A 249 5.37 15.39 10.17
C ARG A 249 6.32 16.54 9.94
N LEU A 250 6.50 17.00 8.69
CA LEU A 250 7.36 18.12 8.34
C LEU A 250 6.71 19.45 8.77
N SER A 251 7.50 20.34 9.35
CA SER A 251 7.12 21.73 9.54
C SER A 251 6.96 22.48 8.20
N PRO A 252 6.26 23.62 8.15
CA PRO A 252 6.15 24.41 6.92
C PRO A 252 7.50 24.78 6.29
N GLY A 253 8.49 25.16 7.12
CA GLY A 253 9.85 25.47 6.63
C GLY A 253 10.58 24.26 6.06
N GLN A 254 10.41 23.07 6.67
CA GLN A 254 10.99 21.82 6.15
C GLN A 254 10.34 21.43 4.81
N ARG A 255 9.05 21.62 4.66
CA ARG A 255 8.34 21.34 3.39
C ARG A 255 8.89 22.19 2.26
N GLN A 256 9.03 23.50 2.49
CA GLN A 256 9.59 24.43 1.51
C GLN A 256 11.06 24.11 1.20
N ALA A 257 11.87 23.78 2.23
CA ALA A 257 13.26 23.40 2.04
C ALA A 257 13.39 22.13 1.20
N LEU A 258 12.51 21.13 1.42
CA LEU A 258 12.51 19.88 0.65
C LEU A 258 12.15 20.11 -0.82
N GLU A 259 11.19 20.97 -1.10
CA GLU A 259 10.83 21.38 -2.46
C GLU A 259 12.02 22.01 -3.19
N HIS A 260 12.74 22.92 -2.54
CA HIS A 260 13.97 23.53 -3.11
C HIS A 260 15.09 22.50 -3.34
N GLU A 261 15.26 21.54 -2.44
CA GLU A 261 16.26 20.49 -2.61
C GLU A 261 15.96 19.60 -3.83
N TYR A 262 14.69 19.26 -4.08
CA TYR A 262 14.31 18.49 -5.27
C TYR A 262 14.49 19.27 -6.56
N GLU A 263 14.19 20.56 -6.56
CA GLU A 263 14.51 21.48 -7.66
C GLU A 263 16.02 21.49 -7.95
N ALA A 264 16.83 21.66 -6.91
CA ALA A 264 18.29 21.64 -7.03
C ALA A 264 18.83 20.29 -7.53
N CYS A 265 18.21 19.16 -7.13
CA CYS A 265 18.52 17.84 -7.67
C CYS A 265 18.25 17.77 -9.18
N TYR A 266 17.07 18.23 -9.61
CA TYR A 266 16.70 18.25 -11.01
C TYR A 266 17.68 19.08 -11.87
N VAL A 267 18.02 20.28 -11.39
CA VAL A 267 18.97 21.16 -12.07
C VAL A 267 20.37 20.50 -12.21
N ARG A 268 20.86 19.88 -11.12
CA ARG A 268 22.15 19.15 -11.15
C ARG A 268 22.15 17.97 -12.11
N LEU A 269 21.05 17.25 -12.19
CA LEU A 269 20.92 16.08 -13.07
C LEU A 269 20.73 16.48 -14.54
N GLY A 270 20.19 17.66 -14.82
CA GLY A 270 19.84 18.11 -16.17
C GLY A 270 18.75 17.26 -16.85
N ARG A 271 18.00 16.49 -16.08
CA ARG A 271 16.93 15.59 -16.53
C ARG A 271 15.97 15.24 -15.37
N PRO A 272 14.80 14.63 -15.65
CA PRO A 272 13.91 14.14 -14.62
C PRO A 272 14.59 13.17 -13.63
N ILE A 273 14.15 13.22 -12.38
CA ILE A 273 14.65 12.38 -11.28
C ILE A 273 14.08 10.98 -11.45
N ARG A 274 14.96 9.98 -11.49
CA ARG A 274 14.58 8.57 -11.65
C ARG A 274 14.35 7.90 -10.31
N ALA A 275 13.28 7.10 -10.25
CA ALA A 275 12.99 6.24 -9.11
C ALA A 275 12.61 4.84 -9.59
N SER A 276 13.30 3.82 -9.12
CA SER A 276 12.90 2.44 -9.33
C SER A 276 11.95 2.02 -8.23
N THR A 277 10.81 1.47 -8.62
CA THR A 277 9.77 1.00 -7.72
C THR A 277 9.32 -0.41 -8.11
N VAL A 278 8.73 -1.11 -7.18
CA VAL A 278 8.08 -2.39 -7.45
C VAL A 278 6.68 -2.39 -6.84
N ALA A 279 5.69 -2.77 -7.64
CA ALA A 279 4.40 -3.20 -7.12
C ALA A 279 4.51 -4.69 -6.77
N ALA A 280 4.23 -5.04 -5.52
CA ALA A 280 4.25 -6.43 -5.06
C ALA A 280 2.84 -6.86 -4.65
N LEU A 281 2.47 -8.07 -5.05
CA LEU A 281 1.29 -8.80 -4.63
C LEU A 281 1.72 -9.98 -3.77
N VAL A 282 1.10 -10.11 -2.60
CA VAL A 282 1.21 -11.30 -1.76
C VAL A 282 -0.20 -11.85 -1.56
N THR A 283 -0.40 -13.12 -1.88
CA THR A 283 -1.66 -13.81 -1.64
C THR A 283 -1.46 -15.00 -0.71
N ALA A 284 -2.46 -15.30 0.10
CA ALA A 284 -2.47 -16.49 0.93
C ALA A 284 -3.90 -17.01 1.10
N ARG A 285 -4.09 -18.33 1.18
CA ARG A 285 -5.39 -18.95 1.39
C ARG A 285 -5.69 -19.08 2.87
N ARG A 286 -6.93 -18.75 3.27
CA ARG A 286 -7.42 -19.08 4.60
C ARG A 286 -7.27 -20.58 4.83
N SER A 287 -6.59 -20.96 5.91
CA SER A 287 -6.52 -22.36 6.38
C SER A 287 -7.92 -22.87 6.77
N ARG A 288 -8.10 -24.17 6.70
CA ARG A 288 -9.40 -24.81 7.04
C ARG A 288 -9.63 -24.83 8.54
#